data_42872f4d6d6ea485e2fe7d78f08c8eba
#
_entry.id   42872f4d6d6ea485e2fe7d78f08c8eba
#
_cell.length_a   1.000
_cell.length_b   1.000
_cell.length_c   1.000
_cell.angle_alpha   90.00
_cell.angle_beta   90.00
_cell.angle_gamma   90.00
#
_symmetry.space_group_name_H-M   'P 1'
#
loop_
_entity.id
_entity.type
_entity.pdbx_description
1 polymer ?
#
loop_
_entity_poly.entity_id
_entity_poly.type
_entity_poly.pdbx_seq_one_letter_code
_entity_poly.pdbx_strand_id
1 'polypeptide(L)'
;VLTFDGSDRKSDYIRSLDLDTAIASVSYRQGKRIMRRELFASHPDKVIAVRLICENGKFDVTASLRCQLHHKVKSQSGLLVMSGEAPSEPNTNGQSDKQSYSKVDSERGMLFTCAVKADTDGKKHISGKGIEITGATVVTLYLTAETSFNGWQNNAFTNGKPHLEPCLERLKKGFDYEAVKAAHIADYRALYS
;
A
#
# COMPACT_ATOMS: atom_id res chain seq x y z
N VAL A 1 0.05 -7.24 0.63
CA VAL A 1 0.81 -8.44 1.08
C VAL A 1 2.10 -8.51 0.31
N LEU A 2 3.21 -8.79 1.00
CA LEU A 2 4.51 -9.07 0.39
C LEU A 2 4.84 -10.55 0.59
N THR A 3 5.11 -11.23 -0.50
CA THR A 3 5.56 -12.62 -0.51
C THR A 3 6.98 -12.67 -1.05
N PHE A 4 7.89 -13.29 -0.31
CA PHE A 4 9.29 -13.43 -0.67
C PHE A 4 9.57 -14.89 -1.03
N ASP A 5 10.37 -15.11 -2.04
CA ASP A 5 10.87 -16.42 -2.37
C ASP A 5 12.06 -16.79 -1.46
N GLY A 6 12.14 -18.08 -1.14
CA GLY A 6 13.22 -18.65 -0.35
C GLY A 6 12.77 -19.21 1.00
N SER A 7 13.32 -20.38 1.33
CA SER A 7 13.07 -21.13 2.57
C SER A 7 14.17 -20.98 3.61
N ASP A 8 15.19 -20.15 3.35
CA ASP A 8 16.34 -20.03 4.24
C ASP A 8 15.93 -19.51 5.63
N ARG A 9 16.50 -20.13 6.65
CA ARG A 9 16.30 -19.73 8.03
C ARG A 9 16.74 -18.27 8.22
N LYS A 10 15.89 -17.48 8.87
CA LYS A 10 16.19 -16.09 9.24
C LYS A 10 16.87 -16.07 10.59
N SER A 11 17.92 -15.24 10.74
CA SER A 11 18.60 -14.95 11.99
C SER A 11 18.75 -13.44 12.17
N ASP A 12 19.20 -13.03 13.34
CA ASP A 12 19.48 -11.62 13.68
C ASP A 12 18.29 -10.69 13.36
N TYR A 13 17.08 -11.17 13.67
CA TYR A 13 15.86 -10.43 13.37
C TYR A 13 15.66 -9.30 14.38
N ILE A 14 15.65 -8.08 13.87
CA ILE A 14 15.40 -6.85 14.62
C ILE A 14 14.22 -6.12 13.98
N ARG A 15 13.29 -5.66 14.78
CA ARG A 15 12.20 -4.77 14.39
C ARG A 15 12.18 -3.57 15.34
N SER A 16 12.11 -2.37 14.80
CA SER A 16 12.05 -1.13 15.58
C SER A 16 11.08 -0.14 14.99
N LEU A 17 10.60 0.76 15.82
CA LEU A 17 9.90 1.98 15.45
C LEU A 17 10.68 3.14 16.06
N ASP A 18 11.16 4.02 15.21
CA ASP A 18 11.80 5.27 15.64
C ASP A 18 10.71 6.31 15.88
N LEU A 19 10.58 6.75 17.13
CA LEU A 19 9.55 7.69 17.53
C LEU A 19 9.86 9.15 17.15
N ASP A 20 11.14 9.47 16.87
CA ASP A 20 11.53 10.81 16.42
C ASP A 20 11.27 11.03 14.94
N THR A 21 11.18 9.95 14.18
CA THR A 21 10.99 9.99 12.71
C THR A 21 9.73 9.31 12.24
N ALA A 22 8.99 8.60 13.12
CA ALA A 22 7.86 7.75 12.81
C ALA A 22 8.14 6.72 11.69
N ILE A 23 9.37 6.19 11.65
CA ILE A 23 9.79 5.17 10.69
C ILE A 23 9.87 3.81 11.36
N ALA A 24 9.10 2.87 10.83
CA ALA A 24 9.22 1.46 11.21
C ALA A 24 10.29 0.78 10.36
N SER A 25 11.16 0.00 10.99
CA SER A 25 12.19 -0.75 10.31
C SER A 25 12.24 -2.22 10.72
N VAL A 26 12.71 -3.05 9.80
CA VAL A 26 12.98 -4.48 10.03
C VAL A 26 14.32 -4.81 9.38
N SER A 27 15.18 -5.52 10.09
CA SER A 27 16.38 -6.11 9.52
C SER A 27 16.51 -7.57 9.95
N TYR A 28 17.06 -8.39 9.07
CA TYR A 28 17.39 -9.78 9.38
C TYR A 28 18.43 -10.31 8.39
N ARG A 29 19.09 -11.38 8.79
CA ARG A 29 20.01 -12.13 7.94
C ARG A 29 19.31 -13.37 7.37
N GLN A 30 19.54 -13.64 6.09
CA GLN A 30 19.06 -14.83 5.39
C GLN A 30 20.24 -15.44 4.58
N GLY A 31 20.90 -16.44 5.15
CA GLY A 31 22.19 -16.91 4.64
C GLY A 31 23.24 -15.79 4.67
N LYS A 32 23.82 -15.47 3.52
CA LYS A 32 24.80 -14.35 3.39
C LYS A 32 24.14 -13.00 3.16
N ARG A 33 22.85 -12.95 2.85
CA ARG A 33 22.09 -11.72 2.57
C ARG A 33 21.69 -11.04 3.86
N ILE A 34 21.74 -9.70 3.84
CA ILE A 34 21.15 -8.86 4.89
C ILE A 34 19.95 -8.15 4.27
N MET A 35 18.77 -8.43 4.80
CA MET A 35 17.52 -7.83 4.36
C MET A 35 17.16 -6.67 5.27
N ARG A 36 16.89 -5.51 4.69
CA ARG A 36 16.39 -4.32 5.41
C ARG A 36 15.06 -3.90 4.82
N ARG A 37 14.19 -3.40 5.67
CA ARG A 37 12.91 -2.81 5.29
C ARG A 37 12.67 -1.56 6.09
N GLU A 38 12.27 -0.50 5.40
CA GLU A 38 11.75 0.73 6.01
C GLU A 38 10.31 0.94 5.56
N LEU A 39 9.47 1.46 6.45
CA LEU A 39 8.06 1.77 6.20
C LEU A 39 7.68 3.04 6.94
N PHE A 40 7.04 3.97 6.23
CA PHE A 40 6.44 5.17 6.80
C PHE A 40 5.24 5.65 5.98
N ALA A 41 4.39 6.50 6.57
CA ALA A 41 3.24 7.10 5.93
C ALA A 41 3.45 8.61 5.82
N SER A 42 3.77 9.09 4.61
CA SER A 42 3.95 10.52 4.33
C SER A 42 2.59 11.20 4.14
N HIS A 43 2.23 12.09 5.07
CA HIS A 43 1.05 12.92 4.94
C HIS A 43 1.20 13.98 3.83
N PRO A 44 2.34 14.68 3.68
CA PRO A 44 2.52 15.65 2.59
C PRO A 44 2.35 15.03 1.20
N ASP A 45 2.88 13.82 1.01
CA ASP A 45 2.82 13.12 -0.27
C ASP A 45 1.57 12.24 -0.43
N LYS A 46 0.84 11.99 0.66
CA LYS A 46 -0.33 11.11 0.73
C LYS A 46 -0.04 9.69 0.22
N VAL A 47 1.11 9.16 0.62
CA VAL A 47 1.55 7.80 0.30
C VAL A 47 2.09 7.07 1.52
N ILE A 48 1.94 5.76 1.51
CA ILE A 48 2.74 4.86 2.33
C ILE A 48 3.92 4.41 1.48
N ALA A 49 5.14 4.65 1.97
CA ALA A 49 6.36 4.18 1.34
C ALA A 49 6.90 2.95 2.06
N VAL A 50 7.26 1.92 1.28
CA VAL A 50 7.91 0.70 1.75
C VAL A 50 9.15 0.47 0.92
N ARG A 51 10.32 0.55 1.55
CA ARG A 51 11.59 0.28 0.88
C ARG A 51 12.20 -1.03 1.39
N LEU A 52 12.56 -1.89 0.46
CA LEU A 52 13.21 -3.18 0.70
C LEU A 52 14.62 -3.11 0.12
N ILE A 53 15.61 -3.52 0.88
CA ILE A 53 17.02 -3.53 0.47
C ILE A 53 17.61 -4.89 0.80
N CYS A 54 18.37 -5.45 -0.12
CA CYS A 54 19.16 -6.65 0.07
C CYS A 54 20.65 -6.34 -0.12
N GLU A 55 21.41 -6.44 0.94
CA GLU A 55 22.86 -6.39 0.87
C GLU A 55 23.44 -7.81 0.68
N ASN A 56 24.54 -7.91 -0.06
CA ASN A 56 25.24 -9.17 -0.35
C ASN A 56 24.41 -10.21 -1.12
N GLY A 57 23.56 -9.73 -2.06
CA GLY A 57 22.79 -10.61 -2.92
C GLY A 57 21.60 -9.93 -3.57
N LYS A 58 20.73 -10.74 -4.12
CA LYS A 58 19.48 -10.32 -4.76
C LYS A 58 18.30 -11.07 -4.14
N PHE A 59 17.10 -10.53 -4.32
CA PHE A 59 15.86 -11.17 -3.85
C PHE A 59 14.75 -11.03 -4.88
N ASP A 60 13.79 -11.91 -4.76
CA ASP A 60 12.54 -11.88 -5.50
C ASP A 60 11.41 -11.57 -4.51
N VAL A 61 10.44 -10.79 -4.97
CA VAL A 61 9.28 -10.41 -4.15
C VAL A 61 8.05 -10.20 -5.03
N THR A 62 6.91 -10.68 -4.53
CA THR A 62 5.60 -10.37 -5.11
C THR A 62 4.82 -9.47 -4.15
N ALA A 63 4.42 -8.29 -4.63
CA ALA A 63 3.52 -7.40 -3.93
C ALA A 63 2.10 -7.56 -4.45
N SER A 64 1.15 -7.94 -3.59
CA SER A 64 -0.26 -8.11 -3.94
C SER A 64 -1.18 -7.29 -3.05
N LEU A 65 -2.33 -6.88 -3.59
CA LEU A 65 -3.40 -6.24 -2.84
C LEU A 65 -4.47 -7.29 -2.49
N ARG A 66 -4.93 -7.28 -1.24
CA ARG A 66 -6.00 -8.14 -0.73
C ARG A 66 -6.92 -7.33 0.17
N CYS A 67 -8.21 -7.58 0.05
CA CYS A 67 -9.24 -6.96 0.86
C CYS A 67 -10.33 -7.99 1.15
N GLN A 68 -11.01 -7.87 2.29
CA GLN A 68 -12.18 -8.70 2.63
C GLN A 68 -13.48 -8.16 2.00
N LEU A 69 -13.47 -6.91 1.55
CA LEU A 69 -14.61 -6.26 0.91
C LEU A 69 -14.71 -6.66 -0.57
N HIS A 70 -15.85 -6.43 -1.19
CA HIS A 70 -16.00 -6.59 -2.63
C HIS A 70 -15.01 -5.69 -3.38
N HIS A 71 -14.14 -6.30 -4.15
CA HIS A 71 -13.11 -5.58 -4.88
C HIS A 71 -12.68 -6.29 -6.17
N LYS A 72 -12.03 -5.54 -7.03
CA LYS A 72 -11.32 -6.04 -8.23
C LYS A 72 -9.89 -5.48 -8.21
N VAL A 73 -8.93 -6.32 -8.61
CA VAL A 73 -7.54 -5.90 -8.77
C VAL A 73 -7.16 -6.02 -10.24
N LYS A 74 -6.53 -4.97 -10.78
CA LYS A 74 -6.07 -4.93 -12.17
C LYS A 74 -4.73 -4.20 -12.29
N SER A 75 -4.02 -4.48 -13.38
CA SER A 75 -2.92 -3.63 -13.83
C SER A 75 -3.48 -2.50 -14.67
N GLN A 76 -3.12 -1.25 -14.35
CA GLN A 76 -3.55 -0.07 -15.09
C GLN A 76 -2.44 0.99 -15.08
N SER A 77 -2.03 1.46 -16.27
CA SER A 77 -1.02 2.53 -16.42
C SER A 77 0.30 2.25 -15.68
N GLY A 78 0.75 0.98 -15.66
CA GLY A 78 1.96 0.58 -14.94
C GLY A 78 1.83 0.52 -13.41
N LEU A 79 0.61 0.56 -12.89
CA LEU A 79 0.27 0.47 -11.47
C LEU A 79 -0.53 -0.79 -11.20
N LEU A 80 -0.46 -1.32 -9.97
CA LEU A 80 -1.41 -2.30 -9.45
C LEU A 80 -2.54 -1.53 -8.76
N VAL A 81 -3.77 -1.70 -9.24
CA VAL A 81 -4.93 -0.94 -8.77
C VAL A 81 -6.00 -1.89 -8.25
N MET A 82 -6.44 -1.66 -7.02
CA MET A 82 -7.60 -2.28 -6.42
C MET A 82 -8.71 -1.23 -6.33
N SER A 83 -9.90 -1.55 -6.81
CA SER A 83 -11.10 -0.75 -6.62
C SER A 83 -12.20 -1.63 -6.04
N GLY A 84 -12.96 -1.10 -5.12
CA GLY A 84 -13.99 -1.85 -4.42
C GLY A 84 -15.06 -0.98 -3.80
N GLU A 85 -15.94 -1.65 -3.07
CA GLU A 85 -17.10 -1.07 -2.42
C GLU A 85 -17.18 -1.56 -0.97
N ALA A 86 -17.47 -0.67 -0.05
CA ALA A 86 -17.81 -1.02 1.33
C ALA A 86 -19.22 -1.62 1.41
N PRO A 87 -19.54 -2.45 2.40
CA PRO A 87 -20.90 -2.95 2.61
C PRO A 87 -21.90 -1.81 2.82
N SER A 88 -23.14 -2.02 2.40
CA SER A 88 -24.27 -1.10 2.59
C SER A 88 -24.64 -0.97 4.06
N GLU A 89 -24.57 -2.10 4.79
CA GLU A 89 -24.85 -2.16 6.23
C GLU A 89 -23.67 -2.79 6.95
N PRO A 90 -23.22 -2.17 8.05
CA PRO A 90 -22.24 -2.80 8.92
C PRO A 90 -22.90 -4.00 9.61
N ASN A 91 -22.23 -5.13 9.64
CA ASN A 91 -22.68 -6.29 10.42
C ASN A 91 -22.45 -6.01 11.92
N THR A 92 -23.37 -5.29 12.55
CA THR A 92 -23.26 -4.86 13.95
C THR A 92 -23.64 -5.94 14.95
N ASN A 93 -24.30 -7.03 14.52
CA ASN A 93 -24.90 -7.99 15.44
C ASN A 93 -24.16 -9.32 15.57
N GLY A 94 -23.00 -9.49 14.89
CA GLY A 94 -22.20 -10.72 14.99
C GLY A 94 -22.91 -12.01 14.52
N GLN A 95 -24.09 -11.88 13.91
CA GLN A 95 -24.93 -13.02 13.54
C GLN A 95 -24.64 -13.61 12.16
N SER A 96 -23.85 -12.95 11.33
CA SER A 96 -23.44 -13.48 10.04
C SER A 96 -22.13 -12.84 9.59
N ASP A 97 -21.17 -13.65 9.12
CA ASP A 97 -19.95 -13.20 8.45
C ASP A 97 -20.23 -12.64 7.04
N LYS A 98 -21.48 -12.57 6.62
CA LYS A 98 -21.86 -12.09 5.29
C LYS A 98 -22.11 -10.59 5.33
N GLN A 99 -21.26 -9.88 4.59
CA GLN A 99 -21.43 -8.46 4.31
C GLN A 99 -22.61 -8.26 3.36
N SER A 100 -23.45 -7.25 3.64
CA SER A 100 -24.60 -6.89 2.81
C SER A 100 -24.22 -5.83 1.79
N TYR A 101 -24.60 -6.04 0.53
CA TYR A 101 -24.38 -5.10 -0.59
C TYR A 101 -25.70 -4.86 -1.30
N SER A 102 -26.28 -3.67 -1.14
CA SER A 102 -27.52 -3.30 -1.82
C SER A 102 -27.32 -3.16 -3.32
N LYS A 103 -28.39 -3.46 -4.07
CA LYS A 103 -28.47 -3.17 -5.50
C LYS A 103 -29.11 -1.81 -5.79
N VAL A 104 -29.66 -1.15 -4.77
CA VAL A 104 -30.25 0.17 -4.85
C VAL A 104 -29.16 1.21 -4.65
N ASP A 105 -28.87 2.06 -5.62
CA ASP A 105 -27.75 2.98 -5.61
C ASP A 105 -27.73 3.93 -4.40
N SER A 106 -28.90 4.37 -3.93
CA SER A 106 -29.00 5.23 -2.74
C SER A 106 -28.64 4.54 -1.40
N GLU A 107 -28.58 3.20 -1.41
CA GLU A 107 -28.26 2.37 -0.24
C GLU A 107 -26.86 1.75 -0.32
N ARG A 108 -26.17 1.92 -1.45
CA ARG A 108 -24.84 1.32 -1.65
C ARG A 108 -23.79 1.99 -0.78
N GLY A 109 -22.79 1.20 -0.45
CA GLY A 109 -21.68 1.65 0.37
C GLY A 109 -20.68 2.53 -0.38
N MET A 110 -19.76 3.09 0.36
CA MET A 110 -18.69 3.95 -0.12
C MET A 110 -17.75 3.18 -1.07
N LEU A 111 -17.39 3.79 -2.19
CA LEU A 111 -16.39 3.28 -3.09
C LEU A 111 -14.98 3.61 -2.59
N PHE A 112 -14.01 2.75 -2.90
CA PHE A 112 -12.61 2.98 -2.57
C PHE A 112 -11.68 2.54 -3.70
N THR A 113 -10.52 3.16 -3.76
CA THR A 113 -9.40 2.75 -4.60
C THR A 113 -8.12 2.73 -3.76
N CYS A 114 -7.32 1.71 -4.00
CA CYS A 114 -5.94 1.61 -3.50
C CYS A 114 -5.04 1.32 -4.70
N ALA A 115 -3.98 2.08 -4.88
CA ALA A 115 -3.04 1.91 -5.97
C ALA A 115 -1.60 1.78 -5.47
N VAL A 116 -0.79 0.95 -6.14
CA VAL A 116 0.62 0.72 -5.80
C VAL A 116 1.48 0.90 -7.03
N LYS A 117 2.54 1.69 -6.88
CA LYS A 117 3.68 1.80 -7.78
C LYS A 117 4.88 1.08 -7.18
N ALA A 118 5.66 0.41 -8.02
CA ALA A 118 6.94 -0.17 -7.62
C ALA A 118 8.06 0.40 -8.47
N ASP A 119 9.11 0.90 -7.81
CA ASP A 119 10.38 1.29 -8.40
C ASP A 119 11.46 0.29 -7.94
N THR A 120 12.28 -0.21 -8.85
CA THR A 120 13.24 -1.30 -8.59
C THR A 120 14.37 -1.31 -9.61
N ASP A 121 15.52 -1.84 -9.21
CA ASP A 121 16.65 -2.20 -10.06
C ASP A 121 16.53 -3.62 -10.67
N GLY A 122 15.53 -4.41 -10.22
CA GLY A 122 15.22 -5.73 -10.75
C GLY A 122 14.28 -5.71 -11.95
N LYS A 123 13.94 -6.90 -12.45
CA LYS A 123 12.93 -7.08 -13.49
C LYS A 123 11.54 -7.03 -12.85
N LYS A 124 10.63 -6.26 -13.43
CA LYS A 124 9.27 -6.05 -12.93
C LYS A 124 8.21 -6.49 -13.92
N HIS A 125 7.23 -7.27 -13.45
CA HIS A 125 6.02 -7.63 -14.18
C HIS A 125 4.79 -7.29 -13.34
N ILE A 126 3.77 -6.66 -13.95
CA ILE A 126 2.54 -6.26 -13.26
C ILE A 126 1.34 -6.92 -13.92
N SER A 127 0.55 -7.61 -13.14
CA SER A 127 -0.70 -8.26 -13.56
C SER A 127 -1.82 -7.99 -12.55
N GLY A 128 -3.03 -8.47 -12.80
CA GLY A 128 -4.11 -8.44 -11.80
C GLY A 128 -3.85 -9.29 -10.55
N LYS A 129 -2.81 -10.14 -10.56
CA LYS A 129 -2.42 -10.95 -9.40
C LYS A 129 -1.44 -10.22 -8.47
N GLY A 130 -0.69 -9.24 -9.00
CA GLY A 130 0.32 -8.50 -8.23
C GLY A 130 1.41 -7.89 -9.10
N ILE A 131 2.40 -7.34 -8.40
CA ILE A 131 3.66 -6.86 -8.95
C ILE A 131 4.73 -7.89 -8.59
N GLU A 132 5.21 -8.61 -9.57
CA GLU A 132 6.29 -9.58 -9.46
C GLU A 132 7.61 -8.89 -9.77
N ILE A 133 8.59 -8.98 -8.87
CA ILE A 133 9.91 -8.37 -9.01
C ILE A 133 10.94 -9.45 -8.79
N THR A 134 11.87 -9.61 -9.74
CA THR A 134 12.91 -10.64 -9.69
C THR A 134 14.29 -10.04 -9.82
N GLY A 135 15.24 -10.60 -9.05
CA GLY A 135 16.66 -10.26 -9.11
C GLY A 135 16.98 -8.85 -8.64
N ALA A 136 16.19 -8.28 -7.73
CA ALA A 136 16.38 -6.93 -7.20
C ALA A 136 17.38 -6.89 -6.06
N THR A 137 18.08 -5.75 -5.92
CA THR A 137 18.77 -5.37 -4.69
C THR A 137 17.97 -4.32 -3.91
N VAL A 138 17.17 -3.50 -4.61
CA VAL A 138 16.31 -2.49 -4.03
C VAL A 138 14.93 -2.52 -4.67
N VAL A 139 13.90 -2.46 -3.83
CA VAL A 139 12.50 -2.29 -4.24
C VAL A 139 11.87 -1.21 -3.37
N THR A 140 11.29 -0.19 -3.99
CA THR A 140 10.48 0.82 -3.29
C THR A 140 9.05 0.75 -3.78
N LEU A 141 8.11 0.57 -2.86
CA LEU A 141 6.69 0.56 -3.13
C LEU A 141 6.07 1.85 -2.58
N TYR A 142 5.28 2.52 -3.40
CA TYR A 142 4.45 3.65 -3.00
C TYR A 142 2.99 3.26 -3.13
N LEU A 143 2.28 3.27 -2.01
CA LEU A 143 0.87 2.95 -1.92
C LEU A 143 0.08 4.21 -1.59
N THR A 144 -1.01 4.45 -2.31
CA THR A 144 -1.98 5.49 -2.01
C THR A 144 -3.39 4.93 -2.03
N ALA A 145 -4.30 5.53 -1.28
CA ALA A 145 -5.70 5.15 -1.27
C ALA A 145 -6.58 6.39 -1.19
N GLU A 146 -7.75 6.29 -1.82
CA GLU A 146 -8.80 7.30 -1.78
C GLU A 146 -10.16 6.61 -1.66
N THR A 147 -11.13 7.34 -1.13
CA THR A 147 -12.51 6.89 -1.06
C THR A 147 -13.43 7.91 -1.70
N SER A 148 -14.64 7.49 -2.04
CA SER A 148 -15.69 8.38 -2.53
C SER A 148 -16.36 9.22 -1.44
N PHE A 149 -15.89 9.16 -0.19
CA PHE A 149 -16.46 9.95 0.91
C PHE A 149 -16.42 11.45 0.62
N ASN A 150 -17.59 12.09 0.66
CA ASN A 150 -17.79 13.50 0.33
C ASN A 150 -18.62 14.21 1.43
N GLY A 151 -18.27 13.94 2.69
CA GLY A 151 -19.01 14.45 3.84
C GLY A 151 -20.20 13.57 4.23
N TRP A 152 -20.59 13.65 5.51
CA TRP A 152 -21.63 12.79 6.10
C TRP A 152 -23.04 13.05 5.56
N GLN A 153 -23.28 14.24 4.98
CA GLN A 153 -24.58 14.64 4.40
C GLN A 153 -24.80 14.08 2.99
N ASN A 154 -23.74 13.57 2.35
CA ASN A 154 -23.79 13.09 0.99
C ASN A 154 -23.75 11.56 0.95
N ASN A 155 -24.58 10.96 0.09
CA ASN A 155 -24.42 9.55 -0.19
C ASN A 155 -23.10 9.33 -0.95
N ALA A 156 -22.20 8.53 -0.39
CA ALA A 156 -20.85 8.35 -0.92
C ALA A 156 -20.81 7.57 -2.24
N PHE A 157 -21.88 6.87 -2.63
CA PHE A 157 -21.98 6.17 -3.90
C PHE A 157 -22.53 7.10 -5.01
N THR A 158 -23.67 7.76 -4.78
CA THR A 158 -24.33 8.57 -5.81
C THR A 158 -23.76 9.97 -5.93
N ASN A 159 -23.28 10.55 -4.82
CA ASN A 159 -22.75 11.93 -4.70
C ASN A 159 -21.31 11.94 -4.17
N GLY A 160 -20.59 10.83 -4.39
CA GLY A 160 -19.21 10.68 -3.93
C GLY A 160 -18.22 11.52 -4.74
N LYS A 161 -17.07 11.82 -4.11
CA LYS A 161 -15.94 12.45 -4.82
C LYS A 161 -15.17 11.43 -5.67
N PRO A 162 -14.44 11.88 -6.70
CA PRO A 162 -13.53 11.01 -7.46
C PRO A 162 -12.51 10.33 -6.54
N HIS A 163 -12.27 9.03 -6.74
CA HIS A 163 -11.35 8.26 -5.92
C HIS A 163 -10.28 7.49 -6.73
N LEU A 164 -10.56 7.18 -8.00
CA LEU A 164 -9.62 6.47 -8.87
C LEU A 164 -8.56 7.42 -9.44
N GLU A 165 -8.99 8.46 -10.12
CA GLU A 165 -8.12 9.42 -10.81
C GLU A 165 -7.08 10.06 -9.86
N PRO A 166 -7.44 10.53 -8.64
CA PRO A 166 -6.47 11.10 -7.72
C PRO A 166 -5.36 10.11 -7.32
N CYS A 167 -5.68 8.81 -7.17
CA CYS A 167 -4.68 7.78 -6.90
C CYS A 167 -3.72 7.60 -8.08
N LEU A 168 -4.26 7.54 -9.30
CA LEU A 168 -3.46 7.35 -10.51
C LEU A 168 -2.54 8.54 -10.78
N GLU A 169 -3.06 9.76 -10.67
CA GLU A 169 -2.31 10.99 -10.90
C GLU A 169 -1.19 11.19 -9.87
N ARG A 170 -1.44 10.88 -8.61
CA ARG A 170 -0.45 10.95 -7.54
C ARG A 170 0.74 10.04 -7.83
N LEU A 171 0.48 8.79 -8.21
CA LEU A 171 1.54 7.83 -8.48
C LEU A 171 2.24 8.02 -9.83
N LYS A 172 1.59 8.67 -10.80
CA LYS A 172 2.22 8.99 -12.10
C LYS A 172 3.34 10.02 -11.97
N LYS A 173 3.25 10.98 -11.05
CA LYS A 173 4.25 12.05 -10.85
C LYS A 173 5.65 11.52 -10.55
N GLY A 174 5.76 10.29 -10.06
CA GLY A 174 7.02 9.75 -9.58
C GLY A 174 7.40 10.29 -8.20
N PHE A 175 8.31 9.59 -7.54
CA PHE A 175 8.78 9.96 -6.20
C PHE A 175 10.29 9.76 -6.13
N ASP A 176 10.97 10.71 -5.51
CA ASP A 176 12.30 10.50 -4.93
C ASP A 176 12.12 10.02 -3.50
N TYR A 177 12.63 8.85 -3.17
CA TYR A 177 12.42 8.24 -1.86
C TYR A 177 13.00 9.09 -0.72
N GLU A 178 14.18 9.65 -0.90
CA GLU A 178 14.82 10.45 0.15
C GLU A 178 14.10 11.77 0.35
N ALA A 179 13.58 12.38 -0.72
CA ALA A 179 12.74 13.59 -0.61
C ALA A 179 11.43 13.31 0.12
N VAL A 180 10.73 12.22 -0.21
CA VAL A 180 9.49 11.79 0.48
C VAL A 180 9.76 11.49 1.95
N LYS A 181 10.87 10.81 2.27
CA LYS A 181 11.29 10.50 3.63
C LYS A 181 11.58 11.79 4.42
N ALA A 182 12.30 12.73 3.84
CA ALA A 182 12.61 14.01 4.47
C ALA A 182 11.35 14.84 4.74
N ALA A 183 10.42 14.92 3.77
CA ALA A 183 9.14 15.61 3.93
C ALA A 183 8.29 14.98 5.04
N HIS A 184 8.22 13.64 5.09
CA HIS A 184 7.54 12.90 6.14
C HIS A 184 8.10 13.23 7.53
N ILE A 185 9.43 13.18 7.70
CA ILE A 185 10.08 13.46 9.00
C ILE A 185 9.83 14.91 9.43
N ALA A 186 9.92 15.86 8.50
CA ALA A 186 9.70 17.27 8.81
C ALA A 186 8.25 17.54 9.26
N ASP A 187 7.26 16.98 8.54
CA ASP A 187 5.84 17.08 8.88
C ASP A 187 5.54 16.43 10.23
N TYR A 188 6.06 15.22 10.46
CA TYR A 188 5.85 14.51 11.72
C TYR A 188 6.43 15.28 12.92
N ARG A 189 7.66 15.77 12.82
CA ARG A 189 8.30 16.54 13.90
C ARG A 189 7.57 17.84 14.20
N ALA A 190 7.01 18.51 13.19
CA ALA A 190 6.24 19.72 13.39
C ALA A 190 4.93 19.48 14.18
N LEU A 191 4.40 18.26 14.18
CA LEU A 191 3.20 17.87 14.94
C LEU A 191 3.53 17.29 16.32
N TYR A 192 4.72 16.70 16.47
CA TYR A 192 5.11 15.96 17.67
C TYR A 192 5.97 16.76 18.66
N SER A 193 6.57 17.86 18.23
CA SER A 193 7.44 18.74 19.04
C SER A 193 6.68 19.75 19.90
#